data_ce646c4224c4415daf91761f8cb5747c
#
_entry.id   ce646c4224c4415daf91761f8cb5747c
#
_cell.length_a   1.000
_cell.length_b   1.000
_cell.length_c   1.000
_cell.angle_alpha   90.00
_cell.angle_beta   90.00
_cell.angle_gamma   90.00
#
_symmetry.space_group_name_H-M   'P 1'
#
loop_
_entity.id
_entity.type
_entity.pdbx_description
1 polymer ?
#
loop_
_entity_poly.entity_id
_entity_poly.type
_entity_poly.pdbx_seq_one_letter_code
_entity_poly.pdbx_strand_id
1 'polypeptide(L)'
;MSKLENSLSEDEFVLVRETKKAQMAELDEDALIDLHSRIRRARNKYVKLYRREGAEKVDKKKSRATGRSANQHNAAKVEVFEEALARVSRRLGAVARQSAETLKQDRLALARNDSPISAGGSGDGKVRSAGKARVDSTRDSSGRKKYEASSIAAGARRQAKKDSRKS
;
A
#
# COMPACT_ATOMS: atom_id res chain seq x y z
N MET A 1 1.86 -1.86 32.17
CA MET A 1 1.40 -2.94 31.28
C MET A 1 -0.12 -2.92 31.26
N SER A 2 -0.72 -2.94 30.09
CA SER A 2 -2.18 -2.98 29.97
C SER A 2 -2.72 -4.35 30.42
N LYS A 3 -3.95 -4.39 30.94
CA LYS A 3 -4.62 -5.67 31.28
C LYS A 3 -4.64 -6.67 30.12
N LEU A 4 -4.54 -6.18 28.90
CA LEU A 4 -4.55 -6.95 27.66
C LEU A 4 -3.21 -7.68 27.43
N GLU A 5 -2.09 -7.06 27.81
CA GLU A 5 -0.75 -7.68 27.68
C GLU A 5 -0.58 -8.88 28.64
N ASN A 6 -1.24 -8.88 29.78
CA ASN A 6 -1.20 -9.99 30.73
C ASN A 6 -1.91 -11.27 30.24
N SER A 7 -2.65 -11.21 29.16
CA SER A 7 -3.32 -12.37 28.55
C SER A 7 -2.47 -13.10 27.52
N LEU A 8 -1.30 -12.56 27.18
CA LEU A 8 -0.38 -13.12 26.17
C LEU A 8 0.48 -14.23 26.77
N SER A 9 0.88 -15.19 25.94
CA SER A 9 1.98 -16.11 26.30
C SER A 9 3.31 -15.38 26.23
N GLU A 10 4.36 -15.96 26.81
CA GLU A 10 5.72 -15.38 26.80
C GLU A 10 6.18 -15.06 25.38
N ASP A 11 6.06 -16.01 24.44
CA ASP A 11 6.44 -15.83 23.05
C ASP A 11 5.63 -14.70 22.37
N GLU A 12 4.35 -14.60 22.70
CA GLU A 12 3.46 -13.56 22.17
C GLU A 12 3.83 -12.18 22.73
N PHE A 13 4.18 -12.14 23.99
CA PHE A 13 4.62 -10.92 24.65
C PHE A 13 5.95 -10.43 24.06
N VAL A 14 6.92 -11.31 23.85
CA VAL A 14 8.19 -10.99 23.19
C VAL A 14 7.93 -10.43 21.80
N LEU A 15 7.07 -11.09 21.01
CA LEU A 15 6.72 -10.65 19.65
C LEU A 15 6.08 -9.23 19.65
N VAL A 16 5.18 -8.95 20.58
CA VAL A 16 4.57 -7.62 20.72
C VAL A 16 5.60 -6.58 21.19
N ARG A 17 6.53 -6.97 22.07
CA ARG A 17 7.61 -6.11 22.54
C ARG A 17 8.54 -5.69 21.41
N GLU A 18 8.86 -6.57 20.47
CA GLU A 18 9.66 -6.26 19.28
C GLU A 18 9.04 -5.12 18.43
N THR A 19 7.73 -4.90 18.54
CA THR A 19 7.04 -3.82 17.82
C THR A 19 7.14 -2.44 18.48
N LYS A 20 7.85 -2.30 19.59
CA LYS A 20 8.07 -1.00 20.24
C LYS A 20 9.00 -0.14 19.38
N LYS A 21 8.73 1.17 19.38
CA LYS A 21 9.45 2.13 18.52
C LYS A 21 10.97 2.03 18.63
N ALA A 22 11.50 1.86 19.84
CA ALA A 22 12.94 1.76 20.08
C ALA A 22 13.54 0.51 19.42
N GLN A 23 12.86 -0.64 19.49
CA GLN A 23 13.34 -1.90 18.92
C GLN A 23 13.23 -1.92 17.40
N MET A 24 12.17 -1.32 16.85
CA MET A 24 12.03 -1.20 15.40
C MET A 24 12.96 -0.14 14.78
N ALA A 25 13.60 0.72 15.57
CA ALA A 25 14.49 1.75 15.04
C ALA A 25 15.76 1.17 14.42
N GLU A 26 16.23 0.05 14.96
CA GLU A 26 17.45 -0.64 14.55
C GLU A 26 17.23 -1.68 13.44
N LEU A 27 15.96 -1.96 13.08
CA LEU A 27 15.61 -2.95 12.07
C LEU A 27 15.66 -2.34 10.67
N ASP A 28 16.26 -3.10 9.75
CA ASP A 28 16.21 -2.84 8.31
C ASP A 28 14.84 -3.18 7.71
N GLU A 29 14.68 -2.96 6.40
CA GLU A 29 13.42 -3.18 5.70
C GLU A 29 13.02 -4.66 5.69
N ASP A 30 13.98 -5.58 5.48
CA ASP A 30 13.72 -7.01 5.43
C ASP A 30 13.31 -7.55 6.80
N ALA A 31 14.00 -7.17 7.87
CA ALA A 31 13.64 -7.54 9.24
C ALA A 31 12.26 -6.99 9.64
N LEU A 32 11.89 -5.79 9.18
CA LEU A 32 10.55 -5.25 9.38
C LEU A 32 9.47 -6.02 8.62
N ILE A 33 9.76 -6.50 7.40
CA ILE A 33 8.87 -7.37 6.61
C ILE A 33 8.65 -8.71 7.32
N ASP A 34 9.73 -9.29 7.84
CA ASP A 34 9.64 -10.54 8.59
C ASP A 34 8.84 -10.38 9.89
N LEU A 35 9.09 -9.32 10.64
CA LEU A 35 8.35 -8.98 11.85
C LEU A 35 6.85 -8.77 11.53
N HIS A 36 6.54 -8.01 10.46
CA HIS A 36 5.17 -7.82 9.98
C HIS A 36 4.49 -9.15 9.66
N SER A 37 5.19 -10.06 8.99
CA SER A 37 4.68 -11.38 8.61
C SER A 37 4.42 -12.28 9.83
N ARG A 38 5.28 -12.23 10.85
CA ARG A 38 5.13 -12.95 12.12
C ARG A 38 3.90 -12.46 12.88
N ILE A 39 3.73 -11.16 13.04
CA ILE A 39 2.58 -10.55 13.71
C ILE A 39 1.28 -10.83 12.97
N ARG A 40 1.28 -10.72 11.63
CA ARG A 40 0.12 -11.03 10.80
C ARG A 40 -0.33 -12.48 10.97
N ARG A 41 0.61 -13.43 11.07
CA ARG A 41 0.30 -14.84 11.36
C ARG A 41 -0.33 -15.01 12.74
N ALA A 42 0.22 -14.38 13.78
CA ALA A 42 -0.31 -14.41 15.13
C ALA A 42 -1.73 -13.82 15.21
N ARG A 43 -1.94 -12.64 14.63
CA ARG A 43 -3.27 -12.02 14.51
C ARG A 43 -4.27 -12.95 13.81
N ASN A 44 -3.90 -13.53 12.67
CA ASN A 44 -4.78 -14.40 11.90
C ASN A 44 -5.14 -15.70 12.67
N LYS A 45 -4.20 -16.25 13.46
CA LYS A 45 -4.47 -17.37 14.38
C LYS A 45 -5.62 -17.04 15.33
N TYR A 46 -5.55 -15.89 16.01
CA TYR A 46 -6.57 -15.51 16.99
C TYR A 46 -7.89 -15.07 16.36
N VAL A 47 -7.89 -14.47 15.18
CA VAL A 47 -9.12 -14.22 14.41
C VAL A 47 -9.82 -15.53 14.06
N LYS A 48 -9.08 -16.56 13.64
CA LYS A 48 -9.66 -17.89 13.35
C LYS A 48 -10.23 -18.55 14.61
N LEU A 49 -9.49 -18.50 15.74
CA LEU A 49 -9.94 -19.04 17.00
C LEU A 49 -11.20 -18.32 17.48
N TYR A 50 -11.21 -16.99 17.45
CA TYR A 50 -12.37 -16.16 17.80
C TYR A 50 -13.62 -16.57 17.01
N ARG A 51 -13.49 -16.72 15.68
CA ARG A 51 -14.60 -17.09 14.80
C ARG A 51 -15.10 -18.52 15.08
N ARG A 52 -14.18 -19.49 15.25
CA ARG A 52 -14.53 -20.88 15.49
C ARG A 52 -15.24 -21.05 16.83
N GLU A 53 -14.66 -20.53 17.91
CA GLU A 53 -15.27 -20.61 19.23
C GLU A 53 -16.59 -19.84 19.32
N GLY A 54 -16.70 -18.70 18.61
CA GLY A 54 -17.93 -17.94 18.50
C GLY A 54 -19.04 -18.76 17.84
N ALA A 55 -18.75 -19.46 16.74
CA ALA A 55 -19.71 -20.32 16.05
C ALA A 55 -20.16 -21.49 16.95
N GLU A 56 -19.25 -22.23 17.54
CA GLU A 56 -19.56 -23.37 18.42
C GLU A 56 -20.44 -22.96 19.64
N LYS A 57 -20.20 -21.75 20.19
CA LYS A 57 -20.99 -21.25 21.33
C LYS A 57 -22.37 -20.75 20.94
N VAL A 58 -22.53 -20.22 19.72
CA VAL A 58 -23.84 -19.83 19.18
C VAL A 58 -24.72 -21.05 18.99
N ASP A 59 -24.18 -22.14 18.41
CA ASP A 59 -24.91 -23.38 18.23
C ASP A 59 -25.36 -24.00 19.56
N LYS A 60 -24.47 -24.06 20.55
CA LYS A 60 -24.76 -24.64 21.86
C LYS A 60 -25.76 -23.83 22.69
N LYS A 61 -25.71 -22.49 22.63
CA LYS A 61 -26.52 -21.60 23.50
C LYS A 61 -27.67 -20.91 22.76
N LYS A 62 -27.80 -21.14 21.45
CA LYS A 62 -28.82 -20.51 20.56
C LYS A 62 -28.91 -18.98 20.71
N SER A 63 -27.84 -18.32 21.20
CA SER A 63 -27.77 -16.89 21.45
C SER A 63 -26.41 -16.30 21.08
N ARG A 64 -26.42 -15.30 20.20
CA ARG A 64 -25.19 -14.58 19.78
C ARG A 64 -24.59 -13.75 20.91
N ALA A 65 -25.38 -13.23 21.84
CA ALA A 65 -24.93 -12.38 22.93
C ALA A 65 -24.01 -13.14 23.92
N THR A 66 -24.39 -14.35 24.30
CA THR A 66 -23.59 -15.20 25.20
C THR A 66 -22.31 -15.74 24.59
N GLY A 67 -22.27 -15.94 23.26
CA GLY A 67 -21.06 -16.32 22.54
C GLY A 67 -20.00 -15.22 22.56
N ARG A 68 -20.41 -13.95 22.55
CA ARG A 68 -19.50 -12.79 22.53
C ARG A 68 -18.73 -12.63 23.86
N SER A 69 -19.41 -12.70 24.98
CA SER A 69 -18.75 -12.54 26.31
C SER A 69 -17.76 -13.67 26.60
N ALA A 70 -18.09 -14.89 26.19
CA ALA A 70 -17.22 -16.06 26.42
C ALA A 70 -15.97 -16.10 25.53
N ASN A 71 -15.87 -15.23 24.52
CA ASN A 71 -14.75 -15.19 23.57
C ASN A 71 -13.90 -13.91 23.70
N GLN A 72 -14.09 -13.16 24.81
CA GLN A 72 -13.36 -11.90 25.06
C GLN A 72 -11.84 -12.09 25.10
N HIS A 73 -11.35 -13.24 25.56
CA HIS A 73 -9.92 -13.51 25.61
C HIS A 73 -9.26 -13.52 24.22
N ASN A 74 -9.87 -14.23 23.28
CA ASN A 74 -9.37 -14.23 21.90
C ASN A 74 -9.55 -12.86 21.23
N ALA A 75 -10.65 -12.14 21.52
CA ALA A 75 -10.86 -10.78 21.04
C ALA A 75 -9.76 -9.82 21.53
N ALA A 76 -9.43 -9.88 22.82
CA ALA A 76 -8.36 -9.07 23.41
C ALA A 76 -7.01 -9.33 22.77
N LYS A 77 -6.66 -10.60 22.48
CA LYS A 77 -5.42 -10.94 21.77
C LYS A 77 -5.41 -10.42 20.33
N VAL A 78 -6.55 -10.49 19.63
CA VAL A 78 -6.68 -9.93 18.28
C VAL A 78 -6.39 -8.43 18.30
N GLU A 79 -6.97 -7.70 19.26
CA GLU A 79 -6.78 -6.25 19.41
C GLU A 79 -5.30 -5.88 19.62
N VAL A 80 -4.60 -6.59 20.51
CA VAL A 80 -3.17 -6.38 20.76
C VAL A 80 -2.35 -6.60 19.48
N PHE A 81 -2.63 -7.68 18.74
CA PHE A 81 -1.89 -7.97 17.51
C PHE A 81 -2.27 -7.04 16.36
N GLU A 82 -3.49 -6.52 16.29
CA GLU A 82 -3.86 -5.47 15.33
C GLU A 82 -3.14 -4.16 15.59
N GLU A 83 -3.03 -3.76 16.85
CA GLU A 83 -2.26 -2.59 17.23
C GLU A 83 -0.76 -2.77 16.94
N ALA A 84 -0.20 -3.93 17.25
CA ALA A 84 1.18 -4.28 16.93
C ALA A 84 1.42 -4.24 15.41
N LEU A 85 0.53 -4.82 14.62
CA LEU A 85 0.58 -4.82 13.16
C LEU A 85 0.53 -3.39 12.60
N ALA A 86 -0.33 -2.53 13.14
CA ALA A 86 -0.43 -1.14 12.74
C ALA A 86 0.86 -0.34 13.04
N ARG A 87 1.53 -0.64 14.17
CA ARG A 87 2.84 -0.02 14.49
C ARG A 87 3.91 -0.39 13.46
N VAL A 88 4.04 -1.68 13.17
CA VAL A 88 5.05 -2.17 12.21
C VAL A 88 4.74 -1.69 10.78
N SER A 89 3.49 -1.72 10.36
CA SER A 89 3.08 -1.21 9.04
C SER A 89 3.42 0.27 8.86
N ARG A 90 3.20 1.09 9.89
CA ARG A 90 3.58 2.51 9.86
C ARG A 90 5.09 2.71 9.74
N ARG A 91 5.88 1.92 10.48
CA ARG A 91 7.35 1.97 10.40
C ARG A 91 7.86 1.52 9.04
N LEU A 92 7.37 0.39 8.54
CA LEU A 92 7.71 -0.13 7.22
C LEU A 92 7.39 0.89 6.11
N GLY A 93 6.20 1.50 6.15
CA GLY A 93 5.83 2.54 5.20
C GLY A 93 6.69 3.82 5.31
N ALA A 94 7.26 4.12 6.47
CA ALA A 94 8.20 5.22 6.63
C ALA A 94 9.56 4.89 6.00
N VAL A 95 10.09 3.69 6.24
CA VAL A 95 11.35 3.20 5.67
C VAL A 95 11.24 3.12 4.14
N ALA A 96 10.18 2.53 3.62
CA ALA A 96 9.95 2.42 2.17
C ALA A 96 9.86 3.80 1.48
N ARG A 97 9.23 4.79 2.12
CA ARG A 97 9.23 6.17 1.58
C ARG A 97 10.62 6.79 1.56
N GLN A 98 11.42 6.54 2.58
CA GLN A 98 12.80 7.03 2.65
C GLN A 98 13.66 6.39 1.55
N SER A 99 13.57 5.07 1.37
CA SER A 99 14.26 4.34 0.30
C SER A 99 13.86 4.83 -1.09
N ALA A 100 12.57 5.06 -1.30
CA ALA A 100 12.05 5.59 -2.58
C ALA A 100 12.57 7.00 -2.87
N GLU A 101 12.64 7.87 -1.86
CA GLU A 101 13.18 9.23 -2.04
C GLU A 101 14.67 9.22 -2.32
N THR A 102 15.45 8.38 -1.61
CA THR A 102 16.88 8.20 -1.88
C THR A 102 17.09 7.73 -3.33
N LEU A 103 16.39 6.68 -3.74
CA LEU A 103 16.48 6.17 -5.11
C LEU A 103 16.10 7.22 -6.18
N LYS A 104 15.10 8.05 -5.89
CA LYS A 104 14.71 9.15 -6.76
C LYS A 104 15.83 10.19 -6.87
N GLN A 105 16.47 10.57 -5.77
CA GLN A 105 17.57 11.52 -5.77
C GLN A 105 18.77 10.98 -6.54
N ASP A 106 19.12 9.71 -6.35
CA ASP A 106 20.20 9.04 -7.08
C ASP A 106 19.96 9.05 -8.59
N ARG A 107 18.73 8.70 -9.01
CA ARG A 107 18.34 8.73 -10.44
C ARG A 107 18.39 10.12 -11.03
N LEU A 108 17.97 11.13 -10.28
CA LEU A 108 18.06 12.54 -10.72
C LEU A 108 19.51 13.00 -10.80
N ALA A 109 20.36 12.60 -9.88
CA ALA A 109 21.78 12.90 -9.92
C ALA A 109 22.46 12.26 -11.15
N LEU A 110 22.19 10.98 -11.42
CA LEU A 110 22.65 10.29 -12.63
C LEU A 110 22.17 11.00 -13.90
N ALA A 111 20.90 11.33 -14.01
CA ALA A 111 20.36 12.01 -15.18
C ALA A 111 20.94 13.41 -15.40
N ARG A 112 21.34 14.10 -14.34
CA ARG A 112 22.04 15.39 -14.45
C ARG A 112 23.48 15.22 -14.90
N ASN A 113 24.16 14.17 -14.44
CA ASN A 113 25.54 13.88 -14.82
C ASN A 113 25.64 13.31 -16.25
N ASP A 114 24.67 12.50 -16.68
CA ASP A 114 24.60 11.92 -18.03
C ASP A 114 24.04 12.89 -19.08
N SER A 115 23.48 14.03 -18.67
CA SER A 115 23.19 15.10 -19.63
C SER A 115 24.52 15.74 -20.03
N PRO A 116 24.99 15.54 -21.26
CA PRO A 116 26.04 16.38 -21.82
C PRO A 116 25.45 17.78 -22.01
N ILE A 117 25.46 18.59 -20.98
CA ILE A 117 25.43 20.03 -21.17
C ILE A 117 26.75 20.31 -21.86
N SER A 118 26.71 20.28 -23.18
CA SER A 118 27.76 20.81 -24.03
C SER A 118 27.98 22.25 -23.60
N ALA A 119 28.87 22.43 -22.64
CA ALA A 119 29.47 23.74 -22.34
C ALA A 119 30.38 24.08 -23.52
N GLY A 120 29.82 24.62 -24.58
CA GLY A 120 30.60 25.00 -25.75
C GLY A 120 29.71 25.42 -26.91
N GLY A 121 29.17 26.64 -26.81
CA GLY A 121 28.41 27.18 -27.91
C GLY A 121 27.76 28.50 -27.54
N SER A 122 28.57 29.54 -27.40
CA SER A 122 28.10 30.93 -27.56
C SER A 122 27.41 31.04 -28.92
N GLY A 123 26.11 31.10 -28.94
CA GLY A 123 25.37 31.18 -30.18
C GLY A 123 23.87 31.33 -29.91
N ASP A 124 23.45 32.60 -29.95
CA ASP A 124 22.10 33.03 -30.30
C ASP A 124 20.95 32.23 -29.68
N GLY A 125 20.26 32.86 -28.73
CA GLY A 125 19.20 32.36 -27.85
C GLY A 125 17.97 31.76 -28.55
N LYS A 126 18.13 31.06 -29.64
CA LYS A 126 17.14 30.14 -30.20
C LYS A 126 17.18 28.82 -29.45
N VAL A 127 16.29 28.66 -28.49
CA VAL A 127 15.88 27.33 -28.06
C VAL A 127 15.60 26.53 -29.34
N ARG A 128 16.50 25.60 -29.70
CA ARG A 128 16.25 24.68 -30.79
C ARG A 128 14.94 23.99 -30.44
N SER A 129 13.90 24.33 -31.18
CA SER A 129 12.65 23.60 -31.17
C SER A 129 13.01 22.11 -31.17
N ALA A 130 12.62 21.42 -30.13
CA ALA A 130 12.86 20.00 -29.95
C ALA A 130 12.55 19.35 -31.30
N GLY A 131 13.60 18.77 -31.91
CA GLY A 131 13.48 18.19 -33.26
C GLY A 131 12.25 17.30 -33.29
N LYS A 132 11.59 17.24 -34.42
CA LYS A 132 10.34 16.54 -34.75
C LYS A 132 9.88 15.62 -33.63
N ALA A 133 8.80 16.02 -32.92
CA ALA A 133 8.26 15.26 -31.81
C ALA A 133 8.40 13.77 -32.15
N ARG A 134 9.10 13.03 -31.31
CA ARG A 134 9.28 11.58 -31.52
C ARG A 134 7.90 11.03 -31.78
N VAL A 135 7.69 10.56 -33.02
CA VAL A 135 6.42 9.94 -33.38
C VAL A 135 6.29 8.74 -32.44
N ASP A 136 5.37 8.85 -31.49
CA ASP A 136 5.13 7.78 -30.54
C ASP A 136 4.63 6.56 -31.30
N SER A 137 5.53 5.60 -31.57
CA SER A 137 5.23 4.38 -32.31
C SER A 137 4.10 3.57 -31.66
N THR A 138 3.83 3.82 -30.37
CA THR A 138 2.68 3.20 -29.67
C THR A 138 1.34 3.76 -30.18
N ARG A 139 1.33 4.93 -30.83
CA ARG A 139 0.13 5.49 -31.45
C ARG A 139 -0.44 4.64 -32.59
N ASP A 140 0.39 3.86 -33.21
CA ASP A 140 -0.01 2.98 -34.32
C ASP A 140 -0.45 1.59 -33.89
N SER A 141 -0.41 1.29 -32.56
CA SER A 141 -0.89 0.01 -32.05
C SER A 141 -2.40 -0.15 -32.32
N SER A 142 -2.83 -1.34 -32.74
CA SER A 142 -4.23 -1.66 -33.03
C SER A 142 -5.15 -1.44 -31.82
N GLY A 143 -4.66 -1.67 -30.61
CA GLY A 143 -5.38 -1.42 -29.35
C GLY A 143 -5.67 0.06 -29.15
N ARG A 144 -4.69 0.93 -29.38
CA ARG A 144 -4.85 2.38 -29.23
C ARG A 144 -5.77 2.97 -30.29
N LYS A 145 -5.65 2.52 -31.54
CA LYS A 145 -6.58 2.90 -32.61
C LYS A 145 -8.03 2.55 -32.31
N LYS A 146 -8.26 1.35 -31.73
CA LYS A 146 -9.61 0.95 -31.26
C LYS A 146 -10.12 1.84 -30.14
N TYR A 147 -9.27 2.17 -29.16
CA TYR A 147 -9.63 3.05 -28.05
C TYR A 147 -9.95 4.47 -28.54
N GLU A 148 -9.14 5.04 -29.41
CA GLU A 148 -9.35 6.36 -29.99
C GLU A 148 -10.64 6.41 -30.84
N ALA A 149 -10.87 5.41 -31.67
CA ALA A 149 -12.12 5.29 -32.44
C ALA A 149 -13.35 5.18 -31.54
N SER A 150 -13.27 4.41 -30.45
CA SER A 150 -14.33 4.26 -29.44
C SER A 150 -14.61 5.59 -28.74
N SER A 151 -13.58 6.34 -28.34
CA SER A 151 -13.73 7.62 -27.66
C SER A 151 -14.33 8.71 -28.56
N ILE A 152 -13.91 8.75 -29.83
CA ILE A 152 -14.48 9.66 -30.86
C ILE A 152 -15.95 9.33 -31.10
N ALA A 153 -16.30 8.05 -31.26
CA ALA A 153 -17.67 7.61 -31.46
C ALA A 153 -18.57 7.96 -30.23
N ALA A 154 -18.05 7.80 -29.01
CA ALA A 154 -18.76 8.19 -27.79
C ALA A 154 -18.97 9.72 -27.72
N GLY A 155 -17.97 10.50 -28.13
CA GLY A 155 -18.08 11.96 -28.22
C GLY A 155 -19.15 12.39 -29.23
N ALA A 156 -19.14 11.82 -30.44
CA ALA A 156 -20.11 12.11 -31.47
C ALA A 156 -21.55 11.78 -31.03
N ARG A 157 -21.78 10.64 -30.37
CA ARG A 157 -23.09 10.27 -29.81
C ARG A 157 -23.59 11.26 -28.76
N ARG A 158 -22.69 11.76 -27.89
CA ARG A 158 -23.05 12.79 -26.87
C ARG A 158 -23.41 14.10 -27.54
N GLN A 159 -22.68 14.49 -28.57
CA GLN A 159 -22.98 15.71 -29.31
C GLN A 159 -24.32 15.60 -30.05
N ALA A 160 -24.55 14.54 -30.80
CA ALA A 160 -25.82 14.30 -31.46
C ALA A 160 -27.03 14.33 -30.50
N LYS A 161 -26.86 13.75 -29.30
CA LYS A 161 -27.90 13.81 -28.24
C LYS A 161 -28.12 15.23 -27.69
N LYS A 162 -27.08 16.07 -27.66
CA LYS A 162 -27.25 17.49 -27.26
C LYS A 162 -27.95 18.28 -28.36
N ASP A 163 -27.60 18.04 -29.61
CA ASP A 163 -28.16 18.75 -30.75
C ASP A 163 -29.66 18.41 -30.94
N SER A 164 -30.03 17.14 -30.77
CA SER A 164 -31.44 16.70 -30.81
C SER A 164 -32.31 17.24 -29.66
N ARG A 165 -31.68 17.74 -28.58
CA ARG A 165 -32.42 18.40 -27.47
C ARG A 165 -32.58 19.90 -27.65
N LYS A 166 -31.86 20.49 -28.59
CA LYS A 166 -31.93 21.93 -28.90
C LYS A 166 -32.80 22.24 -30.12
N SER A 167 -33.18 21.21 -30.86
CA SER A 167 -34.11 21.25 -31.96
C SER A 167 -35.55 20.92 -31.47
#